data_d3720ad12d7468b5c6fbdc42ad900f51
#
_entry.id   d3720ad12d7468b5c6fbdc42ad900f51
#
_cell.length_a   1.000
_cell.length_b   1.000
_cell.length_c   1.000
_cell.angle_alpha   90.00
_cell.angle_beta   90.00
_cell.angle_gamma   90.00
#
_symmetry.space_group_name_H-M   'P 1'
#
loop_
_entity.id
_entity.type
_entity.pdbx_description
1 polymer ?
#
loop_
_entity_poly.entity_id
_entity_poly.type
_entity_poly.pdbx_seq_one_letter_code
_entity_poly.pdbx_strand_id
1 'polypeptide(L)'
;TTVMWDYKSMKPIKIFNTPGAALEARWSFKPGDNWAVTTTALTSNIYVYKQDDKGEWQQHNVGTIGDPSKIPLPVDIALNSDGKSMWINTFMDGMTRLWDMSDPLHPKETYTKKIGNQVNMVSPSFDGKRVYYTTSLVSNWDQKNQANDQFLKAYNWDGKELKLAFEIDFLKEKLGRAHHMKFQARDLKTLQPLQASTTAKVNVVSN
;
A
#
# COMPACT_ATOMS: atom_id res chain seq x y z
N THR A 1 12.24 -7.16 12.17
CA THR A 1 12.30 -6.01 13.10
C THR A 1 11.81 -4.76 12.42
N THR A 2 10.95 -4.01 13.08
CA THR A 2 10.51 -2.67 12.68
C THR A 2 11.02 -1.66 13.69
N VAL A 3 11.61 -0.56 13.21
CA VAL A 3 12.14 0.51 14.05
C VAL A 3 11.35 1.79 13.78
N MET A 4 10.79 2.36 14.83
CA MET A 4 10.13 3.66 14.78
C MET A 4 11.12 4.75 15.18
N TRP A 5 11.22 5.79 14.36
CA TRP A 5 12.15 6.90 14.55
C TRP A 5 11.42 8.22 14.77
N ASP A 6 11.95 9.05 15.64
CA ASP A 6 11.58 10.46 15.72
C ASP A 6 12.33 11.23 14.63
N TYR A 7 11.59 11.81 13.69
CA TYR A 7 12.15 12.55 12.58
C TYR A 7 12.94 13.81 12.99
N LYS A 8 12.54 14.46 14.09
CA LYS A 8 13.19 15.71 14.55
C LYS A 8 14.50 15.42 15.27
N SER A 9 14.49 14.48 16.18
CA SER A 9 15.69 14.13 16.96
C SER A 9 16.60 13.12 16.24
N MET A 10 16.10 12.49 15.17
CA MET A 10 16.78 11.39 14.45
C MET A 10 17.19 10.23 15.37
N LYS A 11 16.35 9.96 16.37
CA LYS A 11 16.60 8.87 17.34
C LYS A 11 15.50 7.81 17.24
N PRO A 12 15.83 6.53 17.50
CA PRO A 12 14.80 5.50 17.61
C PRO A 12 13.90 5.75 18.81
N ILE A 13 12.60 5.71 18.59
CA ILE A 13 11.59 5.78 19.64
C ILE A 13 11.35 4.39 20.21
N LYS A 14 11.16 3.39 19.34
CA LYS A 14 10.84 2.03 19.74
C LYS A 14 11.25 1.02 18.67
N ILE A 15 11.62 -0.17 19.13
CA ILE A 15 11.97 -1.31 18.28
C ILE A 15 10.93 -2.41 18.54
N PHE A 16 10.35 -2.92 17.46
CA PHE A 16 9.38 -4.00 17.51
C PHE A 16 9.92 -5.26 16.85
N ASN A 17 9.62 -6.41 17.42
CA ASN A 17 9.84 -7.68 16.74
C ASN A 17 8.68 -7.92 15.76
N THR A 18 8.96 -7.82 14.45
CA THR A 18 7.99 -8.03 13.37
C THR A 18 8.49 -9.18 12.51
N PRO A 19 8.17 -10.44 12.84
CA PRO A 19 8.65 -11.60 12.09
C PRO A 19 8.00 -11.70 10.72
N GLY A 20 8.71 -12.27 9.75
CA GLY A 20 8.14 -12.61 8.44
C GLY A 20 8.40 -11.58 7.34
N ALA A 21 9.42 -10.75 7.47
CA ALA A 21 9.85 -9.78 6.46
C ALA A 21 8.79 -8.70 6.14
N ALA A 22 8.75 -7.66 6.96
CA ALA A 22 8.01 -6.43 6.64
C ALA A 22 8.71 -5.72 5.48
N LEU A 23 8.00 -5.53 4.36
CA LEU A 23 8.55 -4.90 3.15
C LEU A 23 8.11 -3.44 3.03
N GLU A 24 6.86 -3.15 3.35
CA GLU A 24 6.27 -1.83 3.24
C GLU A 24 5.59 -1.41 4.54
N ALA A 25 5.65 -0.12 4.85
CA ALA A 25 4.91 0.47 5.97
C ALA A 25 4.25 1.78 5.54
N ARG A 26 3.07 2.04 6.08
CA ARG A 26 2.32 3.27 5.81
C ARG A 26 1.78 3.85 7.12
N TRP A 27 1.93 5.17 7.24
CA TRP A 27 1.24 5.96 8.25
C TRP A 27 -0.18 6.27 7.78
N SER A 28 -1.12 6.37 8.71
CA SER A 28 -2.41 6.98 8.40
C SER A 28 -2.22 8.42 7.92
N PHE A 29 -2.95 8.79 6.87
CA PHE A 29 -2.92 10.16 6.32
C PHE A 29 -3.87 11.11 7.06
N LYS A 30 -4.76 10.56 7.87
CA LYS A 30 -5.78 11.36 8.54
C LYS A 30 -5.15 12.14 9.71
N PRO A 31 -5.28 13.48 9.73
CA PRO A 31 -4.80 14.26 10.84
C PRO A 31 -5.39 13.80 12.18
N GLY A 32 -4.52 13.61 13.17
CA GLY A 32 -4.90 13.12 14.50
C GLY A 32 -4.86 11.60 14.66
N ASP A 33 -4.69 10.84 13.55
CA ASP A 33 -4.45 9.42 13.65
C ASP A 33 -3.03 9.16 14.12
N ASN A 34 -2.89 8.34 15.15
CA ASN A 34 -1.60 7.93 15.72
C ASN A 34 -1.38 6.44 15.48
N TRP A 35 -1.39 6.01 14.21
CA TRP A 35 -1.11 4.63 13.86
C TRP A 35 -0.42 4.48 12.51
N ALA A 36 0.31 3.40 12.39
CA ALA A 36 0.92 2.92 11.15
C ALA A 36 0.61 1.45 10.95
N VAL A 37 0.75 0.96 9.74
CA VAL A 37 0.49 -0.42 9.36
C VAL A 37 1.62 -0.96 8.50
N THR A 38 1.92 -2.24 8.66
CA THR A 38 2.79 -3.02 7.76
C THR A 38 2.21 -4.41 7.54
N THR A 39 2.63 -5.05 6.47
CA THR A 39 2.37 -6.46 6.21
C THR A 39 3.67 -7.24 6.16
N THR A 40 3.61 -8.54 6.43
CA THR A 40 4.79 -9.39 6.43
C THR A 40 4.72 -10.42 5.31
N ALA A 41 5.72 -10.39 4.42
CA ALA A 41 5.73 -11.16 3.18
C ALA A 41 5.69 -12.68 3.40
N LEU A 42 6.43 -13.19 4.38
CA LEU A 42 6.59 -14.63 4.60
C LEU A 42 5.55 -15.24 5.54
N THR A 43 4.95 -14.44 6.42
CA THR A 43 3.96 -14.91 7.40
C THR A 43 2.54 -14.40 7.11
N SER A 44 2.40 -13.52 6.10
CA SER A 44 1.11 -12.97 5.64
C SER A 44 0.30 -12.27 6.73
N ASN A 45 0.96 -11.70 7.73
CA ASN A 45 0.30 -10.98 8.82
C ASN A 45 0.17 -9.49 8.52
N ILE A 46 -0.83 -8.87 9.16
CA ILE A 46 -0.99 -7.42 9.23
C ILE A 46 -0.63 -6.97 10.64
N TYR A 47 0.35 -6.08 10.74
CA TYR A 47 0.73 -5.45 12.01
C TYR A 47 0.35 -3.98 12.00
N VAL A 48 -0.36 -3.56 13.05
CA VAL A 48 -0.66 -2.15 13.32
C VAL A 48 0.17 -1.70 14.51
N TYR A 49 0.79 -0.54 14.36
CA TYR A 49 1.48 0.18 15.42
C TYR A 49 0.61 1.36 15.81
N LYS A 50 0.17 1.41 17.04
CA LYS A 50 -0.74 2.47 17.53
C LYS A 50 -0.31 2.93 18.90
N GLN A 51 -0.48 4.23 19.16
CA GLN A 51 -0.32 4.74 20.51
C GLN A 51 -1.52 4.36 21.38
N ASP A 52 -1.24 3.93 22.60
CA ASP A 52 -2.25 3.74 23.62
C ASP A 52 -2.64 5.07 24.30
N ASP A 53 -3.55 5.01 25.26
CA ASP A 53 -4.04 6.19 25.98
C ASP A 53 -2.95 6.91 26.81
N LYS A 54 -1.81 6.26 27.02
CA LYS A 54 -0.64 6.84 27.71
C LYS A 54 0.37 7.43 26.73
N GLY A 55 0.09 7.36 25.42
CA GLY A 55 0.99 7.79 24.36
C GLY A 55 2.09 6.79 24.03
N GLU A 56 2.05 5.58 24.60
CA GLU A 56 3.03 4.55 24.34
C GLU A 56 2.70 3.76 23.08
N TRP A 57 3.69 3.55 22.21
CA TRP A 57 3.52 2.77 20.98
C TRP A 57 3.41 1.28 21.27
N GLN A 58 2.35 0.67 20.77
CA GLN A 58 2.06 -0.75 20.88
C GLN A 58 1.99 -1.39 19.49
N GLN A 59 2.43 -2.65 19.40
CA GLN A 59 2.33 -3.46 18.18
C GLN A 59 1.19 -4.48 18.33
N HIS A 60 0.33 -4.55 17.31
CA HIS A 60 -0.79 -5.47 17.27
C HIS A 60 -0.74 -6.30 15.98
N ASN A 61 -0.79 -7.62 16.09
CA ASN A 61 -1.09 -8.49 14.94
C ASN A 61 -2.62 -8.53 14.80
N VAL A 62 -3.14 -7.90 13.75
CA VAL A 62 -4.57 -7.63 13.61
C VAL A 62 -5.24 -8.47 12.52
N GLY A 63 -4.47 -9.28 11.79
CA GLY A 63 -5.06 -10.11 10.75
C GLY A 63 -4.04 -10.90 9.94
N THR A 64 -4.59 -11.77 9.09
CA THR A 64 -3.84 -12.64 8.18
C THR A 64 -4.39 -12.47 6.78
N ILE A 65 -3.49 -12.40 5.79
CA ILE A 65 -3.80 -12.11 4.40
C ILE A 65 -3.82 -13.41 3.60
N GLY A 66 -4.96 -13.74 3.00
CA GLY A 66 -5.13 -14.93 2.18
C GLY A 66 -4.89 -16.23 2.95
N ASP A 67 -4.30 -17.22 2.29
CA ASP A 67 -3.94 -18.52 2.88
C ASP A 67 -2.42 -18.54 3.18
N PRO A 68 -1.99 -18.41 4.45
CA PRO A 68 -0.56 -18.37 4.79
C PRO A 68 0.22 -19.63 4.41
N SER A 69 -0.46 -20.77 4.32
CA SER A 69 0.18 -22.05 3.93
C SER A 69 0.68 -22.04 2.48
N LYS A 70 0.11 -21.18 1.66
CA LYS A 70 0.48 -20.95 0.25
C LYS A 70 1.45 -19.79 0.04
N ILE A 71 1.81 -19.09 1.11
CA ILE A 71 2.70 -17.92 1.09
C ILE A 71 2.31 -16.95 -0.02
N PRO A 72 1.16 -16.25 0.09
CA PRO A 72 0.70 -15.33 -0.96
C PRO A 72 1.67 -14.18 -1.20
N LEU A 73 2.58 -13.92 -0.28
CA LEU A 73 3.64 -12.92 -0.32
C LEU A 73 3.08 -11.49 -0.43
N PRO A 74 2.51 -10.91 0.63
CA PRO A 74 2.19 -9.48 0.66
C PRO A 74 3.42 -8.62 0.41
N VAL A 75 3.38 -7.76 -0.61
CA VAL A 75 4.55 -6.99 -1.07
C VAL A 75 4.34 -5.49 -1.02
N ASP A 76 3.12 -5.01 -1.23
CA ASP A 76 2.81 -3.59 -1.17
C ASP A 76 1.47 -3.32 -0.52
N ILE A 77 1.39 -2.18 0.14
CA ILE A 77 0.18 -1.67 0.78
C ILE A 77 0.00 -0.20 0.43
N ALA A 78 -1.23 0.21 0.20
CA ALA A 78 -1.58 1.61 -0.01
C ALA A 78 -2.84 1.97 0.77
N LEU A 79 -2.75 3.00 1.61
CA LEU A 79 -3.91 3.59 2.26
C LEU A 79 -4.56 4.60 1.31
N ASN A 80 -5.88 4.60 1.24
CA ASN A 80 -6.61 5.66 0.57
C ASN A 80 -6.50 6.97 1.37
N SER A 81 -6.74 8.09 0.70
CA SER A 81 -6.73 9.41 1.33
C SER A 81 -7.78 9.59 2.43
N ASP A 82 -8.82 8.75 2.44
CA ASP A 82 -9.85 8.72 3.48
C ASP A 82 -9.35 8.16 4.83
N GLY A 83 -8.18 7.51 4.85
CA GLY A 83 -7.61 6.84 6.01
C GLY A 83 -8.39 5.61 6.48
N LYS A 84 -9.39 5.16 5.70
CA LYS A 84 -10.28 4.05 6.08
C LYS A 84 -10.14 2.82 5.22
N SER A 85 -9.50 2.95 4.07
CA SER A 85 -9.38 1.87 3.10
C SER A 85 -7.92 1.57 2.83
N MET A 86 -7.54 0.29 2.87
CA MET A 86 -6.19 -0.18 2.59
C MET A 86 -6.21 -1.23 1.49
N TRP A 87 -5.50 -0.98 0.40
CA TRP A 87 -5.21 -1.97 -0.61
C TRP A 87 -3.94 -2.74 -0.27
N ILE A 88 -4.00 -4.06 -0.41
CA ILE A 88 -2.85 -4.97 -0.22
C ILE A 88 -2.69 -5.80 -1.47
N ASN A 89 -1.49 -5.82 -2.03
CA ASN A 89 -1.13 -6.74 -3.10
C ASN A 89 -0.34 -7.93 -2.59
N THR A 90 -0.64 -9.11 -3.14
CA THR A 90 0.10 -10.33 -2.88
C THR A 90 0.71 -10.85 -4.17
N PHE A 91 2.04 -11.03 -4.15
CA PHE A 91 2.83 -11.26 -5.36
C PHE A 91 2.63 -12.65 -5.96
N MET A 92 2.64 -13.69 -5.11
CA MET A 92 2.66 -15.07 -5.57
C MET A 92 1.31 -15.54 -6.13
N ASP A 93 0.20 -15.04 -5.61
CA ASP A 93 -1.14 -15.37 -6.09
C ASP A 93 -1.70 -14.33 -7.07
N GLY A 94 -1.02 -13.18 -7.23
CA GLY A 94 -1.40 -12.11 -8.15
C GLY A 94 -2.71 -11.42 -7.77
N MET A 95 -3.05 -11.43 -6.48
CA MET A 95 -4.29 -10.86 -5.97
C MET A 95 -4.10 -9.46 -5.40
N THR A 96 -5.13 -8.64 -5.51
CA THR A 96 -5.30 -7.43 -4.71
C THR A 96 -6.44 -7.63 -3.72
N ARG A 97 -6.32 -7.03 -2.54
CA ARG A 97 -7.33 -7.12 -1.47
C ARG A 97 -7.57 -5.75 -0.88
N LEU A 98 -8.84 -5.44 -0.66
CA LEU A 98 -9.26 -4.21 0.02
C LEU A 98 -9.67 -4.53 1.44
N TRP A 99 -9.11 -3.79 2.37
CA TRP A 99 -9.39 -3.88 3.79
C TRP A 99 -10.02 -2.60 4.32
N ASP A 100 -11.09 -2.72 5.09
CA ASP A 100 -11.66 -1.64 5.88
C ASP A 100 -10.80 -1.44 7.15
N MET A 101 -10.22 -0.25 7.25
CA MET A 101 -9.35 0.20 8.35
C MET A 101 -10.04 1.23 9.25
N SER A 102 -11.36 1.33 9.20
CA SER A 102 -12.13 2.27 10.04
C SER A 102 -11.87 2.04 11.54
N ASP A 103 -11.65 0.80 11.93
CA ASP A 103 -11.00 0.42 13.18
C ASP A 103 -9.69 -0.30 12.85
N PRO A 104 -8.53 0.36 12.99
CA PRO A 104 -7.26 -0.25 12.59
C PRO A 104 -6.85 -1.45 13.46
N LEU A 105 -7.44 -1.64 14.64
CA LEU A 105 -7.20 -2.82 15.47
C LEU A 105 -8.08 -4.02 15.13
N HIS A 106 -9.15 -3.81 14.37
CA HIS A 106 -10.08 -4.85 13.91
C HIS A 106 -10.39 -4.70 12.41
N PRO A 107 -9.36 -4.69 11.54
CA PRO A 107 -9.56 -4.51 10.10
C PRO A 107 -10.32 -5.69 9.50
N LYS A 108 -11.03 -5.43 8.39
CA LYS A 108 -11.82 -6.47 7.69
C LYS A 108 -11.52 -6.45 6.20
N GLU A 109 -11.23 -7.62 5.64
CA GLU A 109 -11.19 -7.78 4.18
C GLU A 109 -12.61 -7.64 3.61
N THR A 110 -12.79 -6.71 2.68
CA THR A 110 -14.10 -6.38 2.09
C THR A 110 -14.18 -6.72 0.61
N TYR A 111 -13.03 -6.87 -0.05
CA TYR A 111 -12.98 -7.18 -1.47
C TYR A 111 -11.65 -7.84 -1.84
N THR A 112 -11.71 -8.73 -2.85
CA THR A 112 -10.52 -9.36 -3.44
C THR A 112 -10.71 -9.58 -4.93
N LYS A 113 -9.60 -9.46 -5.69
CA LYS A 113 -9.60 -9.68 -7.14
C LYS A 113 -8.24 -10.15 -7.65
N LYS A 114 -8.26 -11.09 -8.58
CA LYS A 114 -7.08 -11.47 -9.36
C LYS A 114 -6.75 -10.38 -10.37
N ILE A 115 -5.52 -9.88 -10.34
CA ILE A 115 -5.04 -8.80 -11.23
C ILE A 115 -4.17 -9.37 -12.36
N GLY A 116 -3.37 -10.37 -12.06
CA GLY A 116 -2.47 -11.02 -13.00
C GLY A 116 -1.92 -12.31 -12.43
N ASN A 117 -0.88 -12.87 -13.04
CA ASN A 117 -0.18 -14.02 -12.46
C ASN A 117 0.71 -13.60 -11.29
N GLN A 118 1.20 -12.39 -11.35
CA GLN A 118 1.88 -11.69 -10.26
C GLN A 118 1.38 -10.24 -10.21
N VAL A 119 1.43 -9.61 -9.05
CA VAL A 119 1.18 -8.18 -8.88
C VAL A 119 2.06 -7.64 -7.77
N ASN A 120 2.67 -6.49 -7.99
CA ASN A 120 3.54 -5.87 -6.99
C ASN A 120 2.90 -4.61 -6.41
N MET A 121 3.13 -3.45 -7.03
CA MET A 121 2.72 -2.17 -6.44
C MET A 121 1.26 -1.85 -6.70
N VAL A 122 0.63 -1.21 -5.72
CA VAL A 122 -0.72 -0.67 -5.80
C VAL A 122 -0.72 0.82 -5.51
N SER A 123 -1.42 1.59 -6.35
CA SER A 123 -1.50 3.04 -6.18
C SER A 123 -2.94 3.50 -6.45
N PRO A 124 -3.74 3.74 -5.41
CA PRO A 124 -5.04 4.36 -5.57
C PRO A 124 -4.88 5.83 -5.96
N SER A 125 -5.76 6.35 -6.81
CA SER A 125 -5.87 7.78 -7.06
C SER A 125 -6.33 8.49 -5.78
N PHE A 126 -6.01 9.79 -5.70
CA PHE A 126 -6.32 10.57 -4.50
C PHE A 126 -7.83 10.63 -4.18
N ASP A 127 -8.68 10.61 -5.21
CA ASP A 127 -10.14 10.56 -5.07
C ASP A 127 -10.70 9.15 -4.80
N GLY A 128 -9.83 8.14 -4.74
CA GLY A 128 -10.18 6.74 -4.50
C GLY A 128 -10.96 6.05 -5.64
N LYS A 129 -11.18 6.72 -6.78
CA LYS A 129 -11.99 6.18 -7.88
C LYS A 129 -11.24 5.34 -8.88
N ARG A 130 -9.91 5.36 -8.83
CA ARG A 130 -9.05 4.53 -9.66
C ARG A 130 -7.99 3.84 -8.83
N VAL A 131 -7.63 2.63 -9.24
CA VAL A 131 -6.53 1.88 -8.64
C VAL A 131 -5.64 1.35 -9.75
N TYR A 132 -4.36 1.56 -9.58
CA TYR A 132 -3.34 1.19 -10.56
C TYR A 132 -2.44 0.11 -9.99
N TYR A 133 -2.04 -0.81 -10.86
CA TYR A 133 -1.23 -1.97 -10.50
C TYR A 133 -0.06 -2.12 -11.44
N THR A 134 1.09 -2.48 -10.88
CA THR A 134 2.27 -2.92 -11.63
C THR A 134 2.75 -4.28 -11.14
N THR A 135 3.65 -4.91 -11.87
CA THR A 135 3.96 -6.32 -11.68
C THR A 135 5.34 -6.61 -11.12
N SER A 136 6.34 -5.82 -11.51
CA SER A 136 7.73 -6.18 -11.20
C SER A 136 8.08 -5.93 -9.74
N LEU A 137 8.50 -6.98 -9.04
CA LEU A 137 9.08 -6.86 -7.69
C LEU A 137 10.60 -6.71 -7.78
N VAL A 138 11.29 -7.74 -8.22
CA VAL A 138 12.71 -7.73 -8.55
C VAL A 138 12.95 -8.69 -9.71
N SER A 139 13.84 -8.34 -10.62
CA SER A 139 13.98 -9.04 -11.91
C SER A 139 14.20 -10.55 -11.81
N ASN A 140 14.94 -11.02 -10.81
CA ASN A 140 15.18 -12.45 -10.61
C ASN A 140 13.97 -13.19 -10.02
N TRP A 141 13.06 -12.50 -9.35
CA TRP A 141 11.80 -13.08 -8.86
C TRP A 141 10.74 -13.11 -9.95
N ASP A 142 10.64 -12.03 -10.73
CA ASP A 142 9.75 -11.97 -11.89
C ASP A 142 9.98 -13.11 -12.87
N GLN A 143 11.24 -13.50 -13.08
CA GLN A 143 11.59 -14.62 -13.96
C GLN A 143 11.24 -15.99 -13.39
N LYS A 144 11.14 -16.12 -12.08
CA LYS A 144 10.75 -17.37 -11.41
C LYS A 144 9.24 -17.59 -11.45
N ASN A 145 8.47 -16.56 -11.68
CA ASN A 145 7.02 -16.66 -11.82
C ASN A 145 6.68 -17.08 -13.27
N GLN A 146 5.86 -18.11 -13.39
CA GLN A 146 5.67 -18.86 -14.65
C GLN A 146 5.17 -18.04 -15.84
N ALA A 147 4.54 -16.91 -15.61
CA ALA A 147 3.95 -16.13 -16.69
C ALA A 147 4.68 -14.83 -17.03
N ASN A 148 5.68 -14.43 -16.23
CA ASN A 148 6.46 -13.20 -16.46
C ASN A 148 5.61 -12.00 -16.92
N ASP A 149 4.43 -11.83 -16.33
CA ASP A 149 3.54 -10.70 -16.63
C ASP A 149 4.26 -9.38 -16.33
N GLN A 150 4.30 -8.49 -17.29
CA GLN A 150 4.85 -7.14 -17.12
C GLN A 150 3.83 -6.13 -17.62
N PHE A 151 3.07 -5.54 -16.74
CA PHE A 151 2.00 -4.61 -17.09
C PHE A 151 1.91 -3.40 -16.15
N LEU A 152 1.25 -2.38 -16.64
CA LEU A 152 0.53 -1.40 -15.86
C LEU A 152 -0.95 -1.57 -16.17
N LYS A 153 -1.76 -1.88 -15.16
CA LYS A 153 -3.22 -1.94 -15.26
C LYS A 153 -3.86 -0.84 -14.44
N ALA A 154 -4.83 -0.16 -15.02
CA ALA A 154 -5.67 0.82 -14.36
C ALA A 154 -7.09 0.31 -14.28
N TYR A 155 -7.68 0.37 -13.11
CA TYR A 155 -9.07 -0.02 -12.86
C TYR A 155 -9.87 1.16 -12.33
N ASN A 156 -11.10 1.30 -12.75
CA ASN A 156 -12.08 2.14 -12.09
C ASN A 156 -12.65 1.36 -10.90
N TRP A 157 -12.75 2.02 -9.74
CA TRP A 157 -13.36 1.50 -8.53
C TRP A 157 -14.69 2.20 -8.28
N ASP A 158 -15.79 1.48 -8.21
CA ASP A 158 -17.15 2.02 -7.99
C ASP A 158 -17.65 1.81 -6.55
N GLY A 159 -16.77 1.38 -5.63
CA GLY A 159 -17.11 1.04 -4.25
C GLY A 159 -17.48 -0.43 -4.05
N LYS A 160 -17.61 -1.21 -5.12
CA LYS A 160 -17.99 -2.62 -5.09
C LYS A 160 -17.10 -3.49 -5.96
N GLU A 161 -16.69 -3.00 -7.12
CA GLU A 161 -15.94 -3.77 -8.10
C GLU A 161 -14.88 -2.93 -8.82
N LEU A 162 -13.75 -3.57 -9.10
CA LEU A 162 -12.71 -3.07 -10.00
C LEU A 162 -13.04 -3.43 -11.45
N LYS A 163 -13.25 -2.41 -12.31
CA LYS A 163 -13.48 -2.56 -13.74
C LYS A 163 -12.26 -2.07 -14.51
N LEU A 164 -11.65 -2.92 -15.31
CA LEU A 164 -10.46 -2.57 -16.09
C LEU A 164 -10.77 -1.34 -16.98
N ALA A 165 -9.99 -0.30 -16.83
CA ALA A 165 -10.08 0.91 -17.63
C ALA A 165 -9.11 0.87 -18.82
N PHE A 166 -7.85 0.50 -18.55
CA PHE A 166 -6.85 0.24 -19.58
C PHE A 166 -5.70 -0.62 -19.04
N GLU A 167 -4.93 -1.17 -19.96
CA GLU A 167 -3.72 -1.94 -19.69
C GLU A 167 -2.62 -1.52 -20.66
N ILE A 168 -1.38 -1.45 -20.15
CA ILE A 168 -0.17 -1.34 -20.96
C ILE A 168 0.63 -2.60 -20.71
N ASP A 169 0.80 -3.42 -21.75
CA ASP A 169 1.64 -4.61 -21.74
C ASP A 169 3.09 -4.20 -22.03
N PHE A 170 3.92 -4.21 -21.00
CA PHE A 170 5.31 -3.75 -21.09
C PHE A 170 6.19 -4.69 -21.92
N LEU A 171 5.86 -5.97 -22.01
CA LEU A 171 6.61 -6.91 -22.85
C LEU A 171 6.30 -6.67 -24.32
N LYS A 172 5.01 -6.54 -24.66
CA LYS A 172 4.56 -6.27 -26.03
C LYS A 172 5.10 -4.92 -26.52
N GLU A 173 5.02 -3.90 -25.70
CA GLU A 173 5.47 -2.54 -26.02
C GLU A 173 7.00 -2.35 -25.86
N LYS A 174 7.73 -3.40 -25.44
CA LYS A 174 9.19 -3.38 -25.22
C LYS A 174 9.66 -2.31 -24.23
N LEU A 175 8.85 -2.03 -23.21
CA LEU A 175 9.11 -0.99 -22.20
C LEU A 175 9.91 -1.50 -21.00
N GLY A 176 10.23 -2.80 -20.96
CA GLY A 176 10.96 -3.40 -19.86
C GLY A 176 10.02 -3.84 -18.72
N ARG A 177 10.25 -3.36 -17.48
CA ARG A 177 9.55 -3.80 -16.28
C ARG A 177 8.92 -2.64 -15.53
N ALA A 178 7.63 -2.76 -15.23
CA ALA A 178 6.91 -1.79 -14.43
C ALA A 178 7.02 -2.12 -12.94
N HIS A 179 7.77 -1.30 -12.16
CA HIS A 179 7.92 -1.53 -10.74
C HIS A 179 7.00 -0.62 -9.91
N HIS A 180 7.16 0.70 -10.00
CA HIS A 180 6.42 1.64 -9.18
C HIS A 180 5.87 2.80 -10.00
N MET A 181 4.81 3.44 -9.52
CA MET A 181 4.28 4.66 -10.11
C MET A 181 3.99 5.72 -9.04
N LYS A 182 4.10 6.96 -9.44
CA LYS A 182 3.70 8.12 -8.64
C LYS A 182 2.75 8.98 -9.44
N PHE A 183 1.76 9.54 -8.75
CA PHE A 183 0.84 10.50 -9.35
C PHE A 183 1.31 11.91 -9.06
N GLN A 184 1.15 12.77 -10.06
CA GLN A 184 1.35 14.19 -9.94
C GLN A 184 0.13 14.91 -10.52
N ALA A 185 -0.49 15.75 -9.73
CA ALA A 185 -1.55 16.62 -10.24
C ALA A 185 -0.95 17.63 -11.21
N ARG A 186 -1.58 17.78 -12.38
CA ARG A 186 -1.18 18.73 -13.41
C ARG A 186 -2.37 19.55 -13.88
N ASP A 187 -2.10 20.79 -14.24
CA ASP A 187 -3.05 21.60 -14.99
C ASP A 187 -3.28 20.97 -16.37
N LEU A 188 -4.54 20.71 -16.70
CA LEU A 188 -4.91 20.00 -17.94
C LEU A 188 -4.66 20.80 -19.22
N LYS A 189 -4.54 22.15 -19.12
CA LYS A 189 -4.30 23.02 -20.27
C LYS A 189 -2.82 23.23 -20.52
N THR A 190 -2.06 23.45 -19.45
CA THR A 190 -0.61 23.76 -19.55
C THR A 190 0.28 22.54 -19.40
N LEU A 191 -0.25 21.42 -18.89
CA LEU A 191 0.46 20.20 -18.49
C LEU A 191 1.57 20.46 -17.45
N GLN A 192 1.60 21.63 -16.84
CA GLN A 192 2.53 21.93 -15.77
C GLN A 192 2.07 21.30 -14.45
N PRO A 193 3.02 20.87 -13.61
CA PRO A 193 2.69 20.39 -12.28
C PRO A 193 1.90 21.45 -11.51
N LEU A 194 0.78 21.04 -10.91
CA LEU A 194 0.11 21.90 -9.94
C LEU A 194 1.00 22.00 -8.72
N GLN A 195 1.40 23.23 -8.37
CA GLN A 195 2.11 23.45 -7.12
C GLN A 195 1.18 23.08 -5.96
N ALA A 196 1.71 22.33 -5.01
CA ALA A 196 0.98 22.08 -3.77
C ALA A 196 0.60 23.44 -3.18
N SER A 197 -0.69 23.67 -2.98
CA SER A 197 -1.16 24.89 -2.31
C SER A 197 -0.49 24.96 -0.94
N THR A 198 0.38 25.93 -0.75
CA THR A 198 1.05 26.23 0.52
C THR A 198 0.09 26.78 1.59
N THR A 199 -1.21 26.71 1.36
CA THR A 199 -2.23 27.20 2.27
C THR A 199 -2.75 26.19 3.29
N ALA A 200 -2.17 25.01 3.40
CA ALA A 200 -2.33 24.23 4.62
C ALA A 200 -1.50 24.88 5.73
N LYS A 201 -2.04 25.92 6.38
CA LYS A 201 -1.52 26.37 7.67
C LYS A 201 -1.61 25.19 8.62
N VAL A 202 -0.50 24.50 8.82
CA VAL A 202 -0.34 23.60 9.94
C VAL A 202 -0.38 24.48 11.18
N ASN A 203 -1.52 24.54 11.83
CA ASN A 203 -1.59 25.09 13.18
C ASN A 203 -0.83 24.12 14.08
N VAL A 204 0.45 24.38 14.26
CA VAL A 204 1.25 23.78 15.32
C VAL A 204 0.70 24.40 16.61
N VAL A 205 -0.16 23.68 17.29
CA VAL A 205 -0.50 24.01 18.69
C VAL A 205 0.75 23.67 19.50
N SER A 206 1.51 24.72 19.85
CA SER A 206 2.57 24.62 20.83
C SER A 206 1.91 24.56 22.22
N ASN A 207 2.02 23.45 22.89
CA ASN A 207 1.93 23.35 24.33
C ASN A 207 3.32 23.09 24.91
#